data_6e99aa835ae8332140eda43f640d276d
#
_entry.id   6e99aa835ae8332140eda43f640d276d
#
_cell.length_a   1.000
_cell.length_b   1.000
_cell.length_c   1.000
_cell.angle_alpha   90.00
_cell.angle_beta   90.00
_cell.angle_gamma   90.00
#
_symmetry.space_group_name_H-M   'P 1'
#
loop_
_entity.id
_entity.type
_entity.pdbx_description
1 polymer ?
#
loop_
_entity_poly.entity_id
_entity_poly.type
_entity_poly.pdbx_seq_one_letter_code
_entity_poly.pdbx_strand_id
1 'polypeptide(L)'
;FSAVPSREIWELRLVVLLVVFIYAFFKFTWSMRMYNFVAVMIGSAPLPDDSKTSPAAREAFARSAGNICNLAGDAFNLGLRSYYYALAVVAWFIHPVAFMAASTLVVYVLYRREFHSDALSALRDGKVFEEAIPARADADVKSKN
;
A
#
# COMPACT_ATOMS: atom_id res chain seq x y z
N PHE A 1 3.17 37.64 -20.12
CA PHE A 1 4.24 37.32 -19.16
C PHE A 1 4.95 36.02 -19.60
N SER A 2 5.76 36.11 -20.64
CA SER A 2 6.64 35.02 -21.09
C SER A 2 8.04 35.30 -20.53
N ALA A 3 8.20 35.14 -19.23
CA ALA A 3 9.53 35.06 -18.68
C ALA A 3 10.09 33.69 -19.11
N VAL A 4 11.02 33.71 -20.06
CA VAL A 4 11.85 32.51 -20.36
C VAL A 4 12.45 32.09 -19.03
N PRO A 5 12.15 30.90 -18.52
CA PRO A 5 12.71 30.49 -17.23
C PRO A 5 14.22 30.52 -17.34
N SER A 6 14.89 31.17 -16.38
CA SER A 6 16.32 31.20 -16.34
C SER A 6 16.85 29.77 -16.31
N ARG A 7 18.03 29.55 -16.90
CA ARG A 7 18.70 28.23 -16.94
C ARG A 7 18.74 27.58 -15.55
N GLU A 8 18.94 28.38 -14.52
CA GLU A 8 18.98 27.95 -13.11
C GLU A 8 17.64 27.33 -12.65
N ILE A 9 16.50 27.93 -13.05
CA ILE A 9 15.17 27.39 -12.72
C ILE A 9 14.94 26.06 -13.43
N TRP A 10 15.42 25.88 -14.64
CA TRP A 10 15.34 24.65 -15.40
C TRP A 10 16.15 23.53 -14.73
N GLU A 11 17.38 23.83 -14.36
CA GLU A 11 18.28 22.91 -13.65
C GLU A 11 17.68 22.50 -12.30
N LEU A 12 17.12 23.45 -11.55
CA LEU A 12 16.46 23.16 -10.28
C LEU A 12 15.26 22.18 -10.45
N ARG A 13 14.44 22.39 -11.47
CA ARG A 13 13.31 21.50 -11.76
C ARG A 13 13.75 20.09 -12.07
N LEU A 14 14.83 19.93 -12.86
CA LEU A 14 15.42 18.63 -13.18
C LEU A 14 15.94 17.93 -11.92
N VAL A 15 16.63 18.65 -11.05
CA VAL A 15 17.11 18.10 -9.78
C VAL A 15 15.95 17.65 -8.89
N VAL A 16 14.90 18.44 -8.75
CA VAL A 16 13.72 18.06 -7.98
C VAL A 16 13.07 16.79 -8.55
N LEU A 17 12.89 16.73 -9.87
CA LEU A 17 12.33 15.57 -10.54
C LEU A 17 13.18 14.31 -10.29
N LEU A 18 14.50 14.44 -10.43
CA LEU A 18 15.45 13.36 -10.19
C LEU A 18 15.35 12.83 -8.75
N VAL A 19 15.33 13.72 -7.76
CA VAL A 19 15.21 13.35 -6.34
C VAL A 19 13.92 12.61 -6.07
N VAL A 20 12.79 13.06 -6.63
CA VAL A 20 11.49 12.39 -6.47
C VAL A 20 11.50 11.00 -7.10
N PHE A 21 12.09 10.84 -8.28
CA PHE A 21 12.22 9.52 -8.93
C PHE A 21 13.13 8.58 -8.15
N ILE A 22 14.27 9.05 -7.66
CA ILE A 22 15.17 8.25 -6.82
C ILE A 22 14.44 7.78 -5.56
N TYR A 23 13.73 8.67 -4.90
CA TYR A 23 12.94 8.32 -3.72
C TYR A 23 11.87 7.25 -4.03
N ALA A 24 11.11 7.43 -5.11
CA ALA A 24 10.11 6.46 -5.55
C ALA A 24 10.75 5.09 -5.86
N PHE A 25 11.88 5.08 -6.55
CA PHE A 25 12.64 3.86 -6.86
C PHE A 25 13.02 3.09 -5.59
N PHE A 26 13.58 3.76 -4.59
CA PHE A 26 13.94 3.11 -3.33
C PHE A 26 12.70 2.58 -2.58
N LYS A 27 11.58 3.29 -2.62
CA LYS A 27 10.33 2.83 -1.99
C LYS A 27 9.77 1.58 -2.66
N PHE A 28 9.78 1.54 -4.00
CA PHE A 28 9.37 0.34 -4.74
C PHE A 28 10.31 -0.84 -4.49
N THR A 29 11.61 -0.62 -4.55
CA THR A 29 12.62 -1.67 -4.29
C THR A 29 12.46 -2.23 -2.88
N TRP A 30 12.26 -1.37 -1.89
CA TRP A 30 12.01 -1.78 -0.51
C TRP A 30 10.71 -2.59 -0.38
N SER A 31 9.64 -2.15 -1.01
CA SER A 31 8.37 -2.86 -1.05
C SER A 31 8.51 -4.26 -1.65
N MET A 32 9.17 -4.39 -2.81
CA MET A 32 9.43 -5.69 -3.44
C MET A 32 10.21 -6.63 -2.52
N ARG A 33 11.21 -6.10 -1.80
CA ARG A 33 11.97 -6.89 -0.83
C ARG A 33 11.08 -7.39 0.31
N MET A 34 10.19 -6.56 0.82
CA MET A 34 9.24 -6.95 1.87
C MET A 34 8.25 -8.02 1.38
N TYR A 35 7.74 -7.91 0.15
CA TYR A 35 6.88 -8.94 -0.45
C TYR A 35 7.61 -10.27 -0.62
N ASN A 36 8.90 -10.27 -0.95
CA ASN A 36 9.69 -11.50 -1.00
C ASN A 36 9.77 -12.15 0.39
N PHE A 37 9.93 -11.40 1.46
CA PHE A 37 9.89 -11.94 2.82
C PHE A 37 8.52 -12.53 3.17
N VAL A 38 7.43 -11.87 2.78
CA VAL A 38 6.06 -12.40 2.95
C VAL A 38 5.90 -13.72 2.23
N ALA A 39 6.39 -13.84 0.99
CA ALA A 39 6.32 -15.08 0.21
C ALA A 39 7.07 -16.24 0.91
N VAL A 40 8.28 -15.97 1.45
CA VAL A 40 9.05 -16.94 2.20
C VAL A 40 8.33 -17.34 3.51
N MET A 41 7.74 -16.38 4.22
CA MET A 41 6.96 -16.65 5.43
C MET A 41 5.74 -17.52 5.14
N ILE A 42 5.00 -17.21 4.08
CA ILE A 42 3.83 -18.04 3.68
C ILE A 42 4.28 -19.47 3.37
N GLY A 43 5.42 -19.64 2.67
CA GLY A 43 5.98 -20.96 2.38
C GLY A 43 6.48 -21.74 3.62
N SER A 44 6.82 -21.03 4.69
CA SER A 44 7.25 -21.62 5.97
C SER A 44 6.15 -21.69 7.03
N ALA A 45 4.90 -21.38 6.66
CA ALA A 45 3.78 -21.40 7.60
C ALA A 45 3.58 -22.79 8.20
N PRO A 46 3.36 -22.91 9.52
CA PRO A 46 3.10 -24.19 10.16
C PRO A 46 1.80 -24.80 9.64
N LEU A 47 1.84 -26.10 9.33
CA LEU A 47 0.67 -26.84 8.85
C LEU A 47 -0.47 -26.83 9.89
N PRO A 48 -1.75 -26.80 9.46
CA PRO A 48 -2.89 -26.84 10.38
C PRO A 48 -2.89 -28.04 11.34
N ASP A 49 -2.40 -29.19 10.88
CA ASP A 49 -2.38 -30.46 11.63
C ASP A 49 -1.06 -30.71 12.39
N ASP A 50 -0.13 -29.76 12.39
CA ASP A 50 1.12 -29.94 13.12
C ASP A 50 0.88 -29.85 14.65
N SER A 51 0.82 -31.00 15.30
CA SER A 51 0.65 -31.12 16.75
C SER A 51 1.82 -30.54 17.57
N LYS A 52 2.96 -30.24 16.92
CA LYS A 52 4.15 -29.68 17.58
C LYS A 52 4.07 -28.17 17.73
N THR A 53 3.19 -27.49 16.96
CA THR A 53 3.05 -26.04 16.97
C THR A 53 1.83 -25.63 17.78
N SER A 54 2.06 -24.87 18.87
CA SER A 54 0.96 -24.39 19.71
C SER A 54 0.06 -23.38 18.97
N PRO A 55 -1.22 -23.28 19.32
CA PRO A 55 -2.13 -22.28 18.73
C PRO A 55 -1.61 -20.84 18.87
N ALA A 56 -1.01 -20.51 20.02
CA ALA A 56 -0.42 -19.19 20.27
C ALA A 56 0.77 -18.90 19.34
N ALA A 57 1.59 -19.90 19.02
CA ALA A 57 2.69 -19.74 18.09
C ALA A 57 2.21 -19.52 16.65
N ARG A 58 1.13 -20.17 16.23
CA ARG A 58 0.49 -19.96 14.92
C ARG A 58 -0.07 -18.55 14.80
N GLU A 59 -0.74 -18.08 15.84
CA GLU A 59 -1.28 -16.70 15.86
C GLU A 59 -0.17 -15.65 15.82
N ALA A 60 0.90 -15.83 16.59
CA ALA A 60 2.06 -14.94 16.56
C ALA A 60 2.72 -14.91 15.17
N PHE A 61 2.83 -16.06 14.52
CA PHE A 61 3.34 -16.16 13.15
C PHE A 61 2.45 -15.41 12.17
N ALA A 62 1.13 -15.61 12.22
CA ALA A 62 0.16 -14.94 11.34
C ALA A 62 0.20 -13.42 11.53
N ARG A 63 0.28 -12.95 12.77
CA ARG A 63 0.45 -11.50 13.07
C ARG A 63 1.73 -10.93 12.47
N SER A 64 2.85 -11.66 12.61
CA SER A 64 4.13 -11.21 12.05
C SER A 64 4.09 -11.15 10.53
N ALA A 65 3.52 -12.14 9.87
CA ALA A 65 3.33 -12.16 8.42
C ALA A 65 2.42 -11.01 7.95
N GLY A 66 1.32 -10.78 8.65
CA GLY A 66 0.40 -9.67 8.39
C GLY A 66 1.08 -8.29 8.54
N ASN A 67 1.89 -8.10 9.58
CA ASN A 67 2.63 -6.85 9.79
C ASN A 67 3.62 -6.57 8.67
N ILE A 68 4.37 -7.59 8.21
CA ILE A 68 5.32 -7.42 7.10
C ILE A 68 4.57 -7.13 5.79
N CYS A 69 3.43 -7.78 5.57
CA CYS A 69 2.58 -7.52 4.42
C CYS A 69 2.06 -6.06 4.41
N ASN A 70 1.60 -5.56 5.55
CA ASN A 70 1.17 -4.16 5.69
C ASN A 70 2.32 -3.19 5.41
N LEU A 71 3.51 -3.42 5.98
CA LEU A 71 4.71 -2.61 5.72
C LEU A 71 5.08 -2.59 4.23
N ALA A 72 4.96 -3.73 3.54
CA ALA A 72 5.20 -3.83 2.11
C ALA A 72 4.19 -2.99 1.31
N GLY A 73 2.90 -3.08 1.68
CA GLY A 73 1.81 -2.31 1.08
C GLY A 73 1.98 -0.80 1.29
N ASP A 74 2.34 -0.37 2.50
CA ASP A 74 2.59 1.03 2.81
C ASP A 74 3.76 1.59 2.00
N ALA A 75 4.87 0.84 1.91
CA ALA A 75 6.02 1.25 1.10
C ALA A 75 5.67 1.36 -0.40
N PHE A 76 4.86 0.43 -0.91
CA PHE A 76 4.36 0.46 -2.28
C PHE A 76 3.47 1.68 -2.54
N ASN A 77 2.51 1.94 -1.66
CA ASN A 77 1.62 3.09 -1.78
C ASN A 77 2.38 4.42 -1.73
N LEU A 78 3.40 4.51 -0.86
CA LEU A 78 4.24 5.69 -0.77
C LEU A 78 5.08 5.89 -2.06
N GLY A 79 5.58 4.81 -2.65
CA GLY A 79 6.23 4.83 -3.97
C GLY A 79 5.29 5.32 -5.07
N LEU A 80 4.05 4.83 -5.11
CA LEU A 80 3.04 5.29 -6.07
C LEU A 80 2.71 6.77 -5.90
N ARG A 81 2.52 7.24 -4.67
CA ARG A 81 2.27 8.66 -4.39
C ARG A 81 3.42 9.53 -4.91
N SER A 82 4.66 9.11 -4.66
CA SER A 82 5.84 9.83 -5.16
C SER A 82 5.89 9.86 -6.70
N TYR A 83 5.51 8.78 -7.36
CA TYR A 83 5.42 8.72 -8.80
C TYR A 83 4.37 9.68 -9.37
N TYR A 84 3.19 9.78 -8.74
CA TYR A 84 2.18 10.74 -9.15
C TYR A 84 2.64 12.19 -8.98
N TYR A 85 3.35 12.50 -7.89
CA TYR A 85 3.95 13.82 -7.72
C TYR A 85 5.04 14.12 -8.76
N ALA A 86 5.83 13.11 -9.16
CA ALA A 86 6.79 13.25 -10.24
C ALA A 86 6.11 13.64 -11.56
N LEU A 87 4.96 13.03 -11.89
CA LEU A 87 4.17 13.40 -13.07
C LEU A 87 3.66 14.84 -12.99
N ALA A 88 3.23 15.31 -11.81
CA ALA A 88 2.85 16.70 -11.62
C ALA A 88 4.05 17.65 -11.84
N VAL A 89 5.24 17.30 -11.35
CA VAL A 89 6.47 18.09 -11.60
C VAL A 89 6.81 18.13 -13.09
N VAL A 90 6.61 17.04 -13.84
CA VAL A 90 6.77 17.05 -15.31
C VAL A 90 5.82 18.07 -15.97
N ALA A 91 4.56 18.14 -15.53
CA ALA A 91 3.62 19.15 -16.02
C ALA A 91 4.10 20.58 -15.75
N TRP A 92 4.88 20.81 -14.70
CA TRP A 92 5.49 22.12 -14.41
C TRP A 92 6.51 22.57 -15.46
N PHE A 93 7.17 21.62 -16.15
CA PHE A 93 8.09 21.95 -17.26
C PHE A 93 7.34 22.56 -18.45
N ILE A 94 6.06 22.19 -18.64
CA ILE A 94 5.26 22.67 -19.77
C ILE A 94 4.69 24.04 -19.43
N HIS A 95 3.96 24.17 -18.34
CA HIS A 95 3.34 25.43 -17.91
C HIS A 95 2.97 25.40 -16.42
N PRO A 96 3.12 26.50 -15.67
CA PRO A 96 2.73 26.55 -14.26
C PRO A 96 1.26 26.21 -14.00
N VAL A 97 0.35 26.57 -14.89
CA VAL A 97 -1.07 26.22 -14.80
C VAL A 97 -1.30 24.73 -15.00
N ALA A 98 -0.53 24.08 -15.88
CA ALA A 98 -0.57 22.62 -16.06
C ALA A 98 -0.12 21.88 -14.79
N PHE A 99 0.89 22.41 -14.10
CA PHE A 99 1.31 21.89 -12.80
C PHE A 99 0.19 21.97 -11.75
N MET A 100 -0.49 23.12 -11.65
CA MET A 100 -1.61 23.28 -10.70
C MET A 100 -2.74 22.30 -11.01
N ALA A 101 -3.13 22.17 -12.28
CA ALA A 101 -4.15 21.21 -12.73
C ALA A 101 -3.75 19.77 -12.45
N ALA A 102 -2.50 19.38 -12.77
CA ALA A 102 -1.98 18.04 -12.53
C ALA A 102 -1.90 17.73 -11.03
N SER A 103 -1.44 18.67 -10.20
CA SER A 103 -1.38 18.51 -8.75
C SER A 103 -2.77 18.33 -8.15
N THR A 104 -3.75 19.11 -8.59
CA THR A 104 -5.15 18.97 -8.15
C THR A 104 -5.73 17.61 -8.56
N LEU A 105 -5.45 17.17 -9.78
CA LEU A 105 -5.87 15.85 -10.28
C LEU A 105 -5.24 14.72 -9.44
N VAL A 106 -3.95 14.80 -9.14
CA VAL A 106 -3.24 13.82 -8.32
C VAL A 106 -3.86 13.74 -6.93
N VAL A 107 -4.10 14.86 -6.27
CA VAL A 107 -4.75 14.91 -4.95
C VAL A 107 -6.16 14.30 -5.02
N TYR A 108 -6.93 14.63 -6.05
CA TYR A 108 -8.27 14.08 -6.26
C TYR A 108 -8.25 12.55 -6.45
N VAL A 109 -7.34 12.05 -7.30
CA VAL A 109 -7.19 10.60 -7.53
C VAL A 109 -6.76 9.86 -6.26
N LEU A 110 -5.80 10.42 -5.51
CA LEU A 110 -5.36 9.85 -4.25
C LEU A 110 -6.49 9.83 -3.22
N TYR A 111 -7.22 10.94 -3.10
CA TYR A 111 -8.39 11.04 -2.22
C TYR A 111 -9.45 9.98 -2.56
N ARG A 112 -9.82 9.88 -3.83
CA ARG A 112 -10.80 8.89 -4.31
C ARG A 112 -10.34 7.46 -4.05
N ARG A 113 -9.05 7.18 -4.26
CA ARG A 113 -8.48 5.85 -4.02
C ARG A 113 -8.45 5.48 -2.54
N GLU A 114 -8.18 6.43 -1.66
CA GLU A 114 -8.08 6.21 -0.22
C GLU A 114 -9.45 6.01 0.43
N PHE A 115 -10.46 6.74 -0.02
CA PHE A 115 -11.79 6.75 0.62
C PHE A 115 -12.86 5.94 -0.14
N HIS A 116 -12.63 5.54 -1.39
CA HIS A 116 -13.58 4.79 -2.21
C HIS A 116 -12.98 3.50 -2.76
N SER A 117 -12.11 2.82 -2.01
CA SER A 117 -11.60 1.53 -2.46
C SER A 117 -12.56 0.41 -2.07
N ASP A 118 -12.94 -0.42 -3.05
CA ASP A 118 -13.71 -1.66 -2.83
C ASP A 118 -13.00 -2.64 -1.87
N ALA A 119 -11.69 -2.46 -1.66
CA ALA A 119 -10.91 -3.19 -0.68
C ALA A 119 -11.38 -2.94 0.77
N LEU A 120 -11.86 -1.73 1.08
CA LEU A 120 -12.43 -1.41 2.40
C LEU A 120 -13.77 -2.12 2.64
N SER A 121 -14.60 -2.26 1.62
CA SER A 121 -15.85 -3.02 1.70
C SER A 121 -15.59 -4.52 1.88
N ALA A 122 -14.65 -5.09 1.12
CA ALA A 122 -14.27 -6.50 1.23
C ALA A 122 -13.68 -6.84 2.62
N LEU A 123 -12.90 -5.92 3.22
CA LEU A 123 -12.40 -6.07 4.59
C LEU A 123 -13.51 -5.97 5.65
N ARG A 124 -14.51 -5.17 5.39
CA ARG A 124 -15.70 -5.04 6.27
C ARG A 124 -16.57 -6.29 6.20
N ASP A 125 -16.76 -6.83 5.02
CA ASP A 125 -17.49 -8.08 4.79
C ASP A 125 -16.74 -9.29 5.37
N GLY A 126 -15.40 -9.29 5.30
CA GLY A 126 -14.55 -10.30 5.93
C GLY A 126 -14.64 -10.32 7.46
N LYS A 127 -14.76 -9.17 8.11
CA LYS A 127 -15.00 -9.09 9.57
C LYS A 127 -16.37 -9.62 9.97
N VAL A 128 -17.38 -9.36 9.16
CA VAL A 128 -18.72 -9.92 9.38
C VAL A 128 -18.72 -11.45 9.29
N PHE A 129 -17.88 -12.01 8.42
CA PHE A 129 -17.71 -13.45 8.28
C PHE A 129 -17.01 -14.07 9.50
N GLU A 130 -16.00 -13.39 10.04
CA GLU A 130 -15.26 -13.83 11.23
C GLU A 130 -16.13 -13.81 12.50
N GLU A 131 -17.04 -12.84 12.64
CA GLU A 131 -18.03 -12.79 13.72
C GLU A 131 -19.14 -13.87 13.59
N ALA A 132 -19.43 -14.32 12.39
CA ALA A 132 -20.46 -15.33 12.14
C ALA A 132 -19.99 -16.78 12.44
N ILE A 133 -18.68 -17.05 12.46
CA ILE A 133 -18.12 -18.39 12.71
C ILE A 133 -18.41 -18.89 14.13
N PRO A 134 -18.19 -18.12 15.21
CA PRO A 134 -18.49 -18.59 16.56
C PRO A 134 -19.99 -18.84 16.79
N ALA A 135 -20.86 -18.01 16.23
CA ALA A 135 -22.31 -18.17 16.34
C ALA A 135 -22.80 -19.48 15.72
N ARG A 136 -22.15 -19.96 14.67
CA ARG A 136 -22.51 -21.23 14.00
C ARG A 136 -22.00 -22.44 14.78
N ALA A 137 -20.84 -22.34 15.43
CA ALA A 137 -20.29 -23.40 16.27
C ALA A 137 -21.17 -23.62 17.52
N ASP A 138 -21.67 -22.56 18.14
CA ASP A 138 -22.56 -22.61 19.31
C ASP A 138 -23.95 -23.17 18.96
N ALA A 139 -24.45 -22.91 17.76
CA ALA A 139 -25.70 -23.45 17.27
C ALA A 139 -25.65 -24.96 17.03
N ASP A 140 -24.54 -25.47 16.50
CA ASP A 140 -24.31 -26.89 16.23
C ASP A 140 -24.17 -27.72 17.53
N VAL A 141 -23.55 -27.12 18.56
CA VAL A 141 -23.46 -27.75 19.90
C VAL A 141 -24.82 -27.86 20.59
N LYS A 142 -25.65 -26.81 20.45
CA LYS A 142 -27.02 -26.84 21.02
C LYS A 142 -28.01 -27.76 20.30
N SER A 143 -27.75 -28.10 19.07
CA SER A 143 -28.60 -29.01 18.27
C SER A 143 -28.32 -30.49 18.55
N LYS A 144 -27.22 -30.83 19.20
CA LYS A 144 -26.79 -32.21 19.51
C LYS A 144 -27.08 -32.65 20.96
N ASN A 145 -27.59 -31.77 21.79
CA ASN A 145 -28.10 -32.05 23.14
C ASN A 145 -29.63 -31.98 23.18
#